data_bb3492e3c042a0981d7a2b95b390d934
#
_entry.id   bb3492e3c042a0981d7a2b95b390d934
#
_cell.length_a   1.000
_cell.length_b   1.000
_cell.length_c   1.000
_cell.angle_alpha   90.00
_cell.angle_beta   90.00
_cell.angle_gamma   90.00
#
_symmetry.space_group_name_H-M   'P 1'
#
loop_
_entity.id
_entity.type
_entity.pdbx_description
1 polymer ?
#
loop_
_entity_poly.entity_id
_entity_poly.type
_entity_poly.pdbx_seq_one_letter_code
_entity_poly.pdbx_strand_id
1 'polypeptide(L)'
;MIFLLLVATSQVKAQSVDVVIRENGTERKESIDLPKSMTYPLDSLLNDWKAKNYIDLGKDCSTAEINPLFSDSVYIDRLSRIPAVMEMPYNDIIRKFIDMYAGRLRNQVSFMLSACNFYMPIFEEALDAYGLPLELRYLPIIESALNPSAVSRAGASGLWQFMIGTGKIYGLESNSLVDERRDPIKATWAAARYLKEMYDIYGDWNLVIAAYNCGPGTINKAIRRANGETDYWKIYNYLPKETRGYVPAFIAANYVMTYYCDHNICPMETNIPASTDTVQVNKNLHLSLIHI
;
A
#
# COMPACT_ATOMS: atom_id res chain seq x y z
N MET A 1 25.10 -2.69 45.02
CA MET A 1 23.97 -3.43 44.43
C MET A 1 23.60 -2.74 43.13
N ILE A 2 24.17 -3.21 42.02
CA ILE A 2 24.05 -2.61 40.69
C ILE A 2 22.85 -3.27 40.02
N PHE A 3 21.78 -2.52 39.82
CA PHE A 3 20.62 -2.99 39.03
C PHE A 3 20.96 -2.91 37.53
N LEU A 4 21.24 -4.07 36.93
CA LEU A 4 21.31 -4.22 35.49
C LEU A 4 19.89 -4.16 34.90
N LEU A 5 19.52 -3.03 34.30
CA LEU A 5 18.32 -2.94 33.47
C LEU A 5 18.60 -3.75 32.18
N LEU A 6 18.04 -4.95 32.12
CA LEU A 6 17.94 -5.70 30.86
C LEU A 6 16.88 -5.01 29.98
N VAL A 7 17.33 -4.17 29.05
CA VAL A 7 16.50 -3.69 27.97
C VAL A 7 16.29 -4.87 27.01
N ALA A 8 15.14 -5.53 27.14
CA ALA A 8 14.71 -6.53 26.18
C ALA A 8 14.40 -5.79 24.85
N THR A 9 15.36 -5.77 23.94
CA THR A 9 15.11 -5.39 22.55
C THR A 9 14.24 -6.47 21.93
N SER A 10 12.92 -6.29 21.94
CA SER A 10 12.03 -7.09 21.12
C SER A 10 12.36 -6.81 19.65
N GLN A 11 13.14 -7.68 19.05
CA GLN A 11 13.29 -7.74 17.61
C GLN A 11 11.89 -8.11 17.06
N VAL A 12 11.16 -7.13 16.57
CA VAL A 12 9.96 -7.39 15.76
C VAL A 12 10.47 -8.07 14.50
N LYS A 13 10.35 -9.40 14.45
CA LYS A 13 10.58 -10.16 13.22
C LYS A 13 9.66 -9.58 12.16
N ALA A 14 10.18 -9.26 10.99
CA ALA A 14 9.36 -9.01 9.82
C ALA A 14 8.33 -10.14 9.73
N GLN A 15 7.04 -9.78 9.68
CA GLN A 15 6.01 -10.81 9.55
C GLN A 15 6.13 -11.38 8.15
N SER A 16 6.36 -12.68 8.05
CA SER A 16 6.42 -13.41 6.80
C SER A 16 5.24 -14.36 6.68
N VAL A 17 4.90 -14.71 5.46
CA VAL A 17 3.90 -15.72 5.13
C VAL A 17 4.57 -16.83 4.33
N ASP A 18 4.26 -18.07 4.69
CA ASP A 18 4.72 -19.24 3.94
C ASP A 18 3.72 -19.54 2.82
N VAL A 19 4.22 -19.59 1.60
CA VAL A 19 3.48 -19.92 0.40
C VAL A 19 4.00 -21.22 -0.18
N VAL A 20 3.10 -22.09 -0.59
CA VAL A 20 3.43 -23.29 -1.36
C VAL A 20 3.24 -22.97 -2.82
N ILE A 21 4.33 -22.89 -3.57
CA ILE A 21 4.31 -22.63 -5.01
C ILE A 21 4.32 -23.96 -5.72
N ARG A 22 3.38 -24.11 -6.66
CA ARG A 22 3.23 -25.31 -7.50
C ARG A 22 3.65 -24.99 -8.93
N GLU A 23 4.80 -25.52 -9.32
CA GLU A 23 5.33 -25.36 -10.67
C GLU A 23 5.71 -26.71 -11.24
N ASN A 24 5.21 -27.05 -12.43
CA ASN A 24 5.56 -28.28 -13.16
C ASN A 24 5.44 -29.59 -12.34
N GLY A 25 4.41 -29.67 -11.48
CA GLY A 25 4.18 -30.85 -10.63
C GLY A 25 5.10 -30.94 -9.40
N THR A 26 5.93 -29.95 -9.15
CA THR A 26 6.77 -29.84 -7.93
C THR A 26 6.19 -28.81 -6.99
N GLU A 27 6.19 -29.10 -5.68
CA GLU A 27 5.80 -28.17 -4.63
C GLU A 27 7.05 -27.60 -3.97
N ARG A 28 7.13 -26.26 -3.89
CA ARG A 28 8.18 -25.54 -3.18
C ARG A 28 7.55 -24.64 -2.12
N LYS A 29 8.05 -24.69 -0.89
CA LYS A 29 7.67 -23.76 0.15
C LYS A 29 8.58 -22.54 0.08
N GLU A 30 7.99 -21.35 0.07
CA GLU A 30 8.72 -20.08 0.11
C GLU A 30 8.15 -19.19 1.22
N SER A 31 9.04 -18.57 2.00
CA SER A 31 8.67 -17.56 3.01
C SER A 31 8.84 -16.17 2.39
N ILE A 32 7.77 -15.41 2.30
CA ILE A 32 7.69 -14.08 1.69
C ILE A 32 7.43 -13.06 2.79
N ASP A 33 8.25 -12.01 2.86
CA ASP A 33 8.05 -10.93 3.81
C ASP A 33 6.85 -10.07 3.39
N LEU A 34 6.02 -9.70 4.38
CA LEU A 34 4.83 -8.88 4.16
C LEU A 34 5.20 -7.41 4.06
N PRO A 35 4.53 -6.62 3.19
CA PRO A 35 4.59 -5.17 3.24
C PRO A 35 4.24 -4.66 4.64
N LYS A 36 4.91 -3.59 5.07
CA LYS A 36 4.78 -3.05 6.45
C LYS A 36 3.36 -2.64 6.79
N SER A 37 2.63 -2.08 5.84
CA SER A 37 1.23 -1.69 6.00
C SER A 37 0.33 -2.86 6.41
N MET A 38 0.61 -4.07 5.97
CA MET A 38 -0.13 -5.28 6.35
C MET A 38 0.14 -5.75 7.78
N THR A 39 1.08 -5.13 8.46
CA THR A 39 1.44 -5.44 9.86
C THR A 39 0.92 -4.39 10.86
N TYR A 40 0.32 -3.29 10.39
CA TYR A 40 -0.22 -2.26 11.26
C TYR A 40 -1.47 -2.75 11.99
N PRO A 41 -1.54 -2.57 13.32
CA PRO A 41 -2.76 -2.83 14.07
C PRO A 41 -3.87 -1.86 13.65
N LEU A 42 -5.11 -2.34 13.57
CA LEU A 42 -6.26 -1.51 13.25
C LEU A 42 -6.41 -0.34 14.25
N ASP A 43 -6.20 -0.60 15.55
CA ASP A 43 -6.27 0.43 16.58
C ASP A 43 -5.27 1.57 16.35
N SER A 44 -4.07 1.26 15.82
CA SER A 44 -3.09 2.28 15.46
C SER A 44 -3.60 3.14 14.30
N LEU A 45 -4.17 2.53 13.26
CA LEU A 45 -4.75 3.24 12.13
C LEU A 45 -5.91 4.14 12.55
N LEU A 46 -6.83 3.62 13.38
CA LEU A 46 -7.97 4.37 13.89
C LEU A 46 -7.55 5.52 14.82
N ASN A 47 -6.52 5.31 15.66
CA ASN A 47 -6.00 6.34 16.55
C ASN A 47 -5.40 7.52 15.80
N ASP A 48 -4.63 7.24 14.76
CA ASP A 48 -3.99 8.27 13.94
C ASP A 48 -5.02 9.15 13.23
N TRP A 49 -6.19 8.57 12.88
CA TRP A 49 -7.31 9.31 12.30
C TRP A 49 -8.22 9.99 13.32
N LYS A 50 -7.99 9.81 14.64
CA LYS A 50 -8.93 10.24 15.69
C LYS A 50 -10.36 9.71 15.50
N ALA A 51 -10.51 8.59 14.81
CA ALA A 51 -11.78 7.98 14.44
C ALA A 51 -12.40 7.12 15.57
N LYS A 52 -11.90 7.22 16.79
CA LYS A 52 -12.26 6.32 17.93
C LYS A 52 -13.75 6.23 18.26
N ASN A 53 -14.57 7.17 17.83
CA ASN A 53 -15.94 7.29 18.34
C ASN A 53 -17.04 7.05 17.29
N TYR A 54 -16.72 6.67 16.04
CA TYR A 54 -17.72 6.70 14.97
C TYR A 54 -17.63 5.54 13.98
N ILE A 55 -17.41 4.33 14.49
CA ILE A 55 -17.52 3.13 13.65
C ILE A 55 -18.94 2.61 13.78
N ASP A 56 -19.82 3.08 12.90
CA ASP A 56 -21.10 2.43 12.67
C ASP A 56 -20.99 1.64 11.36
N LEU A 57 -21.24 0.33 11.41
CA LEU A 57 -21.25 -0.50 10.21
C LEU A 57 -22.50 -0.15 9.42
N GLY A 58 -22.33 0.43 8.23
CA GLY A 58 -23.43 0.84 7.36
C GLY A 58 -24.48 -0.24 7.20
N LYS A 59 -25.75 0.13 7.42
CA LYS A 59 -26.88 -0.81 7.52
C LYS A 59 -27.19 -1.57 6.23
N ASP A 60 -26.63 -1.12 5.08
CA ASP A 60 -26.93 -1.66 3.75
C ASP A 60 -25.88 -2.67 3.23
N CYS A 61 -24.81 -2.90 3.98
CA CYS A 61 -23.76 -3.82 3.62
C CYS A 61 -23.90 -5.10 4.45
N SER A 62 -24.06 -6.25 3.79
CA SER A 62 -24.14 -7.56 4.45
C SER A 62 -22.78 -7.94 5.02
N THR A 63 -22.57 -7.68 6.32
CA THR A 63 -21.37 -8.10 7.06
C THR A 63 -21.51 -9.53 7.56
N ALA A 64 -21.47 -10.50 6.67
CA ALA A 64 -21.20 -11.86 7.13
C ALA A 64 -19.72 -11.90 7.59
N GLU A 65 -19.46 -12.37 8.82
CA GLU A 65 -18.10 -12.49 9.36
C GLU A 65 -17.23 -13.47 8.58
N ILE A 66 -17.85 -14.27 7.69
CA ILE A 66 -17.21 -15.34 6.94
C ILE A 66 -16.78 -14.83 5.58
N ASN A 67 -15.49 -14.94 5.28
CA ASN A 67 -14.97 -14.74 3.93
C ASN A 67 -15.41 -15.90 3.04
N PRO A 68 -16.18 -15.68 1.94
CA PRO A 68 -16.52 -16.70 0.99
C PRO A 68 -15.27 -17.30 0.33
N LEU A 69 -15.25 -18.63 0.20
CA LEU A 69 -14.19 -19.32 -0.52
C LEU A 69 -14.59 -19.48 -1.98
N PHE A 70 -13.76 -18.99 -2.88
CA PHE A 70 -13.95 -19.13 -4.33
C PHE A 70 -12.91 -20.10 -4.90
N SER A 71 -13.25 -20.72 -6.04
CA SER A 71 -12.27 -21.49 -6.82
C SER A 71 -11.25 -20.57 -7.50
N ASP A 72 -10.09 -21.10 -7.85
CA ASP A 72 -9.04 -20.34 -8.52
C ASP A 72 -9.52 -19.74 -9.85
N SER A 73 -10.41 -20.43 -10.56
CA SER A 73 -11.02 -19.92 -11.79
C SER A 73 -11.79 -18.61 -11.60
N VAL A 74 -12.44 -18.42 -10.44
CA VAL A 74 -13.13 -17.17 -10.11
C VAL A 74 -12.14 -16.03 -9.88
N TYR A 75 -11.03 -16.29 -9.20
CA TYR A 75 -9.99 -15.28 -8.99
C TYR A 75 -9.31 -14.88 -10.30
N ILE A 76 -9.00 -15.84 -11.16
CA ILE A 76 -8.44 -15.61 -12.49
C ILE A 76 -9.40 -14.76 -13.33
N ASP A 77 -10.68 -15.14 -13.41
CA ASP A 77 -11.69 -14.39 -14.16
C ASP A 77 -11.84 -12.95 -13.62
N ARG A 78 -11.91 -12.78 -12.31
CA ARG A 78 -12.03 -11.45 -11.69
C ARG A 78 -10.82 -10.57 -11.91
N LEU A 79 -9.61 -11.10 -11.76
CA LEU A 79 -8.37 -10.36 -12.03
C LEU A 79 -8.31 -9.90 -13.49
N SER A 80 -8.72 -10.77 -14.44
CA SER A 80 -8.76 -10.42 -15.87
C SER A 80 -9.80 -9.36 -16.23
N ARG A 81 -10.80 -9.13 -15.38
CA ARG A 81 -11.85 -8.12 -15.56
C ARG A 81 -11.55 -6.78 -14.90
N ILE A 82 -10.52 -6.69 -14.06
CA ILE A 82 -10.09 -5.39 -13.51
C ILE A 82 -9.66 -4.51 -14.69
N PRO A 83 -10.25 -3.31 -14.86
CA PRO A 83 -9.86 -2.41 -15.92
C PRO A 83 -8.49 -1.80 -15.58
N ALA A 84 -7.43 -2.54 -15.85
CA ALA A 84 -6.05 -2.19 -15.56
C ALA A 84 -5.23 -2.16 -16.85
N VAL A 85 -4.29 -1.23 -16.95
CA VAL A 85 -3.25 -1.20 -17.99
C VAL A 85 -2.15 -2.21 -17.66
N MET A 86 -1.97 -2.48 -16.38
CA MET A 86 -0.96 -3.41 -15.87
C MET A 86 -1.46 -4.85 -15.97
N GLU A 87 -0.53 -5.77 -16.21
CA GLU A 87 -0.84 -7.19 -16.08
C GLU A 87 -1.11 -7.57 -14.63
N MET A 88 -2.25 -8.19 -14.38
CA MET A 88 -2.70 -8.71 -13.09
C MET A 88 -2.72 -10.24 -13.12
N PRO A 89 -1.56 -10.92 -13.16
CA PRO A 89 -1.50 -12.37 -13.24
C PRO A 89 -2.04 -13.01 -11.95
N TYR A 90 -2.46 -14.28 -12.06
CA TYR A 90 -2.82 -15.10 -10.92
C TYR A 90 -1.75 -16.16 -10.68
N ASN A 91 -1.36 -16.34 -9.41
CA ASN A 91 -0.53 -17.43 -8.94
C ASN A 91 -0.77 -17.67 -7.43
N ASP A 92 -0.16 -18.74 -6.89
CA ASP A 92 -0.31 -19.12 -5.47
C ASP A 92 0.13 -18.02 -4.49
N ILE A 93 1.10 -17.19 -4.88
CA ILE A 93 1.58 -16.08 -4.06
C ILE A 93 0.50 -14.99 -3.98
N ILE A 94 0.00 -14.55 -5.12
CA ILE A 94 -1.07 -13.53 -5.19
C ILE A 94 -2.31 -14.03 -4.47
N ARG A 95 -2.70 -15.30 -4.67
CA ARG A 95 -3.82 -15.90 -3.96
C ARG A 95 -3.65 -15.79 -2.44
N LYS A 96 -2.47 -16.09 -1.93
CA LYS A 96 -2.18 -15.99 -0.50
C LYS A 96 -2.34 -14.57 0.05
N PHE A 97 -1.92 -13.54 -0.70
CA PHE A 97 -2.12 -12.16 -0.32
C PHE A 97 -3.60 -11.75 -0.37
N ILE A 98 -4.36 -12.21 -1.38
CA ILE A 98 -5.81 -11.99 -1.43
C ILE A 98 -6.50 -12.60 -0.19
N ASP A 99 -6.18 -13.86 0.14
CA ASP A 99 -6.73 -14.53 1.31
C ASP A 99 -6.40 -13.81 2.63
N MET A 100 -5.22 -13.20 2.71
CA MET A 100 -4.84 -12.40 3.88
C MET A 100 -5.63 -11.11 3.99
N TYR A 101 -5.80 -10.35 2.91
CA TYR A 101 -6.61 -9.14 2.89
C TYR A 101 -8.08 -9.44 3.17
N ALA A 102 -8.66 -10.42 2.48
CA ALA A 102 -10.06 -10.78 2.63
C ALA A 102 -10.38 -11.51 3.95
N GLY A 103 -9.38 -12.09 4.61
CA GLY A 103 -9.49 -12.82 5.88
C GLY A 103 -8.95 -12.03 7.07
N ARG A 104 -7.70 -12.28 7.45
CA ARG A 104 -7.08 -11.73 8.66
C ARG A 104 -7.07 -10.19 8.70
N LEU A 105 -6.90 -9.53 7.56
CA LEU A 105 -6.80 -8.07 7.45
C LEU A 105 -8.10 -7.40 7.02
N ARG A 106 -9.24 -8.11 7.05
CA ARG A 106 -10.52 -7.57 6.57
C ARG A 106 -10.96 -6.27 7.26
N ASN A 107 -10.67 -6.11 8.55
CA ASN A 107 -10.99 -4.90 9.28
C ASN A 107 -10.12 -3.72 8.83
N GLN A 108 -8.84 -3.97 8.53
CA GLN A 108 -7.97 -2.96 7.92
C GLN A 108 -8.43 -2.59 6.50
N VAL A 109 -8.89 -3.57 5.73
CA VAL A 109 -9.50 -3.32 4.40
C VAL A 109 -10.75 -2.47 4.53
N SER A 110 -11.63 -2.77 5.49
CA SER A 110 -12.83 -1.97 5.78
C SER A 110 -12.48 -0.50 6.10
N PHE A 111 -11.44 -0.27 6.91
CA PHE A 111 -10.90 1.06 7.19
C PHE A 111 -10.34 1.73 5.91
N MET A 112 -9.50 1.02 5.15
CA MET A 112 -8.90 1.56 3.92
C MET A 112 -9.94 1.91 2.86
N LEU A 113 -11.02 1.13 2.73
CA LEU A 113 -12.15 1.44 1.85
C LEU A 113 -12.79 2.79 2.20
N SER A 114 -12.96 3.09 3.49
CA SER A 114 -13.48 4.38 3.93
C SER A 114 -12.51 5.53 3.66
N ALA A 115 -11.22 5.31 3.90
CA ALA A 115 -10.17 6.30 3.63
C ALA A 115 -10.02 6.59 2.12
N CYS A 116 -10.32 5.62 1.26
CA CYS A 116 -10.33 5.79 -0.19
C CYS A 116 -11.25 6.91 -0.64
N ASN A 117 -12.40 7.10 -0.02
CA ASN A 117 -13.33 8.18 -0.38
C ASN A 117 -12.69 9.58 -0.31
N PHE A 118 -11.71 9.74 0.58
CA PHE A 118 -10.99 11.00 0.74
C PHE A 118 -9.75 11.09 -0.16
N TYR A 119 -8.96 10.02 -0.25
CA TYR A 119 -7.67 10.09 -0.92
C TYR A 119 -7.70 9.79 -2.40
N MET A 120 -8.62 8.94 -2.89
CA MET A 120 -8.62 8.52 -4.29
C MET A 120 -8.74 9.69 -5.27
N PRO A 121 -9.58 10.72 -5.05
CA PRO A 121 -9.64 11.87 -5.96
C PRO A 121 -8.29 12.59 -6.09
N ILE A 122 -7.52 12.73 -4.99
CA ILE A 122 -6.19 13.36 -4.99
C ILE A 122 -5.19 12.52 -5.78
N PHE A 123 -5.25 11.19 -5.61
CA PHE A 123 -4.33 10.28 -6.31
C PHE A 123 -4.64 10.23 -7.80
N GLU A 124 -5.92 10.10 -8.15
CA GLU A 124 -6.37 10.03 -9.53
C GLU A 124 -6.03 11.29 -10.33
N GLU A 125 -6.21 12.47 -9.74
CA GLU A 125 -5.85 13.75 -10.38
C GLU A 125 -4.36 13.79 -10.77
N ALA A 126 -3.47 13.42 -9.87
CA ALA A 126 -2.04 13.45 -10.15
C ALA A 126 -1.62 12.33 -11.13
N LEU A 127 -2.19 11.12 -10.99
CA LEU A 127 -1.89 10.02 -11.91
C LEU A 127 -2.35 10.34 -13.33
N ASP A 128 -3.55 10.88 -13.51
CA ASP A 128 -4.09 11.30 -14.80
C ASP A 128 -3.24 12.41 -15.43
N ALA A 129 -2.85 13.42 -14.65
CA ALA A 129 -2.00 14.52 -15.11
C ALA A 129 -0.63 14.05 -15.66
N TYR A 130 -0.11 12.94 -15.17
CA TYR A 130 1.13 12.32 -15.68
C TYR A 130 0.87 11.20 -16.69
N GLY A 131 -0.38 10.91 -17.06
CA GLY A 131 -0.77 9.83 -17.97
C GLY A 131 -0.42 8.45 -17.43
N LEU A 132 -0.59 8.23 -16.13
CA LEU A 132 -0.25 6.99 -15.44
C LEU A 132 -1.48 6.11 -15.25
N PRO A 133 -1.30 4.77 -15.19
CA PRO A 133 -2.38 3.84 -14.87
C PRO A 133 -3.05 4.18 -13.54
N LEU A 134 -4.39 4.24 -13.53
CA LEU A 134 -5.15 4.61 -12.33
C LEU A 134 -5.09 3.53 -11.24
N GLU A 135 -4.80 2.30 -11.57
CA GLU A 135 -4.58 1.23 -10.58
C GLU A 135 -3.43 1.53 -9.62
N LEU A 136 -2.47 2.38 -9.99
CA LEU A 136 -1.38 2.85 -9.12
C LEU A 136 -1.86 3.63 -7.90
N ARG A 137 -3.11 4.12 -7.89
CA ARG A 137 -3.76 4.74 -6.72
C ARG A 137 -3.81 3.82 -5.49
N TYR A 138 -3.68 2.51 -5.69
CA TYR A 138 -3.66 1.54 -4.59
C TYR A 138 -2.25 1.28 -4.01
N LEU A 139 -1.21 1.93 -4.54
CA LEU A 139 0.14 1.80 -3.99
C LEU A 139 0.24 2.28 -2.52
N PRO A 140 -0.39 3.42 -2.11
CA PRO A 140 -0.40 3.83 -0.71
C PRO A 140 -1.08 2.84 0.25
N ILE A 141 -1.91 1.94 -0.24
CA ILE A 141 -2.49 0.86 0.58
C ILE A 141 -1.38 -0.06 1.09
N ILE A 142 -0.47 -0.47 0.22
CA ILE A 142 0.64 -1.36 0.59
C ILE A 142 1.80 -0.62 1.24
N GLU A 143 1.90 0.70 1.10
CA GLU A 143 2.94 1.53 1.71
C GLU A 143 2.59 1.92 3.16
N SER A 144 1.40 2.42 3.38
CA SER A 144 1.01 3.05 4.64
C SER A 144 -0.36 2.63 5.18
N ALA A 145 -1.09 1.74 4.51
CA ALA A 145 -2.51 1.49 4.74
C ALA A 145 -3.34 2.79 4.74
N LEU A 146 -2.99 3.74 3.85
CA LEU A 146 -3.57 5.08 3.75
C LEU A 146 -3.39 5.94 5.02
N ASN A 147 -2.35 5.70 5.81
CA ASN A 147 -2.04 6.52 6.98
C ASN A 147 -1.04 7.64 6.60
N PRO A 148 -1.45 8.93 6.60
CA PRO A 148 -0.58 10.06 6.27
C PRO A 148 0.51 10.31 7.30
N SER A 149 0.35 9.80 8.53
CA SER A 149 1.31 9.95 9.63
C SER A 149 2.28 8.77 9.73
N ALA A 150 2.15 7.76 8.86
CA ALA A 150 2.98 6.56 8.92
C ALA A 150 4.48 6.89 8.79
N VAL A 151 5.27 6.30 9.69
CA VAL A 151 6.74 6.39 9.66
C VAL A 151 7.33 5.00 9.75
N SER A 152 8.13 4.60 8.77
CA SER A 152 8.81 3.32 8.80
C SER A 152 10.06 3.36 9.70
N ARG A 153 10.54 2.18 10.10
CA ARG A 153 11.80 2.06 10.85
C ARG A 153 13.00 2.68 10.11
N ALA A 154 12.99 2.66 8.78
CA ALA A 154 14.02 3.27 7.95
C ALA A 154 13.85 4.78 7.75
N GLY A 155 12.79 5.39 8.30
CA GLY A 155 12.52 6.82 8.21
C GLY A 155 11.75 7.24 6.94
N ALA A 156 11.17 6.31 6.20
CA ALA A 156 10.19 6.63 5.18
C ALA A 156 8.91 7.17 5.84
N SER A 157 8.23 8.15 5.24
CA SER A 157 7.11 8.85 5.88
C SER A 157 5.98 9.17 4.90
N GLY A 158 4.75 9.23 5.45
CA GLY A 158 3.54 9.63 4.75
C GLY A 158 2.87 8.53 3.95
N LEU A 159 1.83 8.90 3.20
CA LEU A 159 1.02 7.97 2.39
C LEU A 159 1.86 7.14 1.41
N TRP A 160 2.81 7.79 0.75
CA TRP A 160 3.67 7.25 -0.29
C TRP A 160 5.02 6.75 0.23
N GLN A 161 5.25 6.80 1.55
CA GLN A 161 6.46 6.32 2.22
C GLN A 161 7.78 6.81 1.59
N PHE A 162 7.85 8.10 1.26
CA PHE A 162 9.09 8.67 0.76
C PHE A 162 10.20 8.63 1.80
N MET A 163 11.39 8.18 1.40
CA MET A 163 12.62 8.43 2.13
C MET A 163 12.98 9.92 2.03
N ILE A 164 13.64 10.48 3.06
CA ILE A 164 14.03 11.90 3.08
C ILE A 164 14.81 12.28 1.83
N GLY A 165 15.80 11.49 1.43
CA GLY A 165 16.62 11.75 0.25
C GLY A 165 15.81 11.79 -1.04
N THR A 166 14.96 10.80 -1.24
CA THR A 166 14.09 10.72 -2.43
C THR A 166 13.07 11.86 -2.42
N GLY A 167 12.42 12.13 -1.28
CA GLY A 167 11.47 13.24 -1.17
C GLY A 167 12.08 14.58 -1.59
N LYS A 168 13.30 14.87 -1.15
CA LYS A 168 14.01 16.11 -1.54
C LYS A 168 14.28 16.21 -3.03
N ILE A 169 14.63 15.09 -3.70
CA ILE A 169 14.83 15.06 -5.16
C ILE A 169 13.55 15.45 -5.90
N TYR A 170 12.40 15.04 -5.36
CA TYR A 170 11.07 15.33 -5.93
C TYR A 170 10.42 16.59 -5.38
N GLY A 171 11.19 17.44 -4.65
CA GLY A 171 10.76 18.77 -4.24
C GLY A 171 9.99 18.81 -2.92
N LEU A 172 9.99 17.72 -2.14
CA LEU A 172 9.35 17.69 -0.83
C LEU A 172 10.27 18.25 0.24
N GLU A 173 9.83 19.31 0.91
CA GLU A 173 10.55 19.90 2.03
C GLU A 173 10.43 19.02 3.28
N SER A 174 11.54 18.84 3.96
CA SER A 174 11.59 18.13 5.24
C SER A 174 12.60 18.80 6.16
N ASN A 175 12.10 19.41 7.23
CA ASN A 175 12.89 20.09 8.26
C ASN A 175 12.30 19.82 9.66
N SER A 176 12.72 20.53 10.68
CA SER A 176 12.24 20.34 12.07
C SER A 176 10.80 20.78 12.31
N LEU A 177 10.21 21.58 11.43
CA LEU A 177 8.87 22.15 11.56
C LEU A 177 7.87 21.55 10.57
N VAL A 178 8.34 21.19 9.38
CA VAL A 178 7.50 20.72 8.27
C VAL A 178 8.08 19.45 7.67
N ASP A 179 7.21 18.50 7.35
CA ASP A 179 7.54 17.30 6.60
C ASP A 179 6.49 17.08 5.49
N GLU A 180 6.75 17.62 4.30
CA GLU A 180 5.83 17.56 3.15
C GLU A 180 5.64 16.15 2.58
N ARG A 181 6.44 15.17 3.02
CA ARG A 181 6.19 13.76 2.69
C ARG A 181 4.86 13.26 3.28
N ARG A 182 4.33 13.98 4.30
CA ARG A 182 3.04 13.72 4.96
C ARG A 182 1.89 14.55 4.38
N ASP A 183 2.19 15.51 3.52
CA ASP A 183 1.18 16.27 2.80
C ASP A 183 0.58 15.39 1.69
N PRO A 184 -0.73 15.09 1.73
CA PRO A 184 -1.34 14.17 0.76
C PRO A 184 -1.22 14.64 -0.68
N ILE A 185 -1.34 15.95 -0.92
CA ILE A 185 -1.30 16.52 -2.27
C ILE A 185 0.13 16.53 -2.78
N LYS A 186 1.06 17.18 -2.05
CA LYS A 186 2.45 17.33 -2.49
C LYS A 186 3.13 15.97 -2.67
N ALA A 187 2.95 15.06 -1.70
CA ALA A 187 3.53 13.73 -1.80
C ALA A 187 2.96 12.92 -2.98
N THR A 188 1.68 13.09 -3.32
CA THR A 188 1.05 12.41 -4.46
C THR A 188 1.64 12.91 -5.79
N TRP A 189 1.77 14.22 -5.98
CA TRP A 189 2.39 14.78 -7.18
C TRP A 189 3.86 14.36 -7.32
N ALA A 190 4.60 14.32 -6.22
CA ALA A 190 5.97 13.80 -6.20
C ALA A 190 6.04 12.32 -6.57
N ALA A 191 5.10 11.50 -6.07
CA ALA A 191 5.02 10.07 -6.37
C ALA A 191 4.66 9.81 -7.83
N ALA A 192 3.68 10.53 -8.38
CA ALA A 192 3.30 10.41 -9.79
C ALA A 192 4.50 10.72 -10.70
N ARG A 193 5.24 11.80 -10.42
CA ARG A 193 6.47 12.12 -11.15
C ARG A 193 7.52 11.01 -11.02
N TYR A 194 7.75 10.49 -9.83
CA TYR A 194 8.72 9.40 -9.60
C TYR A 194 8.35 8.14 -10.35
N LEU A 195 7.07 7.73 -10.30
CA LEU A 195 6.56 6.57 -11.03
C LEU A 195 6.71 6.73 -12.54
N LYS A 196 6.44 7.93 -13.07
CA LYS A 196 6.65 8.23 -14.50
C LYS A 196 8.11 8.06 -14.90
N GLU A 197 9.03 8.65 -14.14
CA GLU A 197 10.46 8.53 -14.41
C GLU A 197 10.95 7.07 -14.34
N MET A 198 10.41 6.26 -13.41
CA MET A 198 10.72 4.84 -13.33
C MET A 198 10.17 4.07 -14.53
N TYR A 199 8.98 4.41 -15.00
CA TYR A 199 8.40 3.78 -16.18
C TYR A 199 9.19 4.10 -17.45
N ASP A 200 9.70 5.32 -17.59
CA ASP A 200 10.55 5.71 -18.71
C ASP A 200 11.88 4.90 -18.75
N ILE A 201 12.31 4.36 -17.59
CA ILE A 201 13.50 3.50 -17.50
C ILE A 201 13.18 2.04 -17.83
N TYR A 202 12.09 1.50 -17.27
CA TYR A 202 11.83 0.06 -17.28
C TYR A 202 10.80 -0.39 -18.31
N GLY A 203 9.86 0.48 -18.71
CA GLY A 203 8.77 0.15 -19.64
C GLY A 203 7.80 -0.95 -19.16
N ASP A 204 7.94 -1.40 -17.92
CA ASP A 204 7.16 -2.47 -17.30
C ASP A 204 6.71 -2.05 -15.90
N TRP A 205 5.41 -2.08 -15.64
CA TRP A 205 4.83 -1.59 -14.39
C TRP A 205 5.17 -2.48 -13.19
N ASN A 206 5.27 -3.79 -13.36
CA ASN A 206 5.65 -4.68 -12.27
C ASN A 206 7.08 -4.41 -11.82
N LEU A 207 8.00 -4.10 -12.78
CA LEU A 207 9.34 -3.64 -12.45
C LEU A 207 9.36 -2.26 -11.79
N VAL A 208 8.50 -1.33 -12.24
CA VAL A 208 8.36 0.00 -11.63
C VAL A 208 7.92 -0.11 -10.18
N ILE A 209 6.88 -0.92 -9.89
CA ILE A 209 6.40 -1.15 -8.53
C ILE A 209 7.49 -1.81 -7.67
N ALA A 210 8.19 -2.80 -8.20
CA ALA A 210 9.31 -3.40 -7.50
C ALA A 210 10.45 -2.40 -7.24
N ALA A 211 10.76 -1.52 -8.23
CA ALA A 211 11.78 -0.48 -8.10
C ALA A 211 11.37 0.60 -7.10
N TYR A 212 10.09 0.91 -6.98
CA TYR A 212 9.57 1.83 -5.97
C TYR A 212 9.93 1.35 -4.55
N ASN A 213 9.78 0.04 -4.29
CA ASN A 213 10.08 -0.57 -3.00
C ASN A 213 11.59 -0.65 -2.70
N CYS A 214 12.39 -1.22 -3.62
CA CYS A 214 13.80 -1.53 -3.32
C CYS A 214 14.81 -0.61 -3.99
N GLY A 215 14.35 0.35 -4.76
CA GLY A 215 15.16 1.28 -5.53
C GLY A 215 15.66 0.71 -6.86
N PRO A 216 15.86 1.58 -7.88
CA PRO A 216 16.26 1.19 -9.23
C PRO A 216 17.60 0.47 -9.27
N GLY A 217 18.54 0.82 -8.39
CA GLY A 217 19.84 0.15 -8.31
C GLY A 217 19.75 -1.34 -7.95
N THR A 218 18.76 -1.72 -7.14
CA THR A 218 18.51 -3.12 -6.76
C THR A 218 17.90 -3.90 -7.92
N ILE A 219 16.92 -3.30 -8.61
CA ILE A 219 16.32 -3.90 -9.82
C ILE A 219 17.37 -4.12 -10.90
N ASN A 220 18.21 -3.13 -11.19
CA ASN A 220 19.28 -3.26 -12.18
C ASN A 220 20.29 -4.36 -11.83
N LYS A 221 20.55 -4.59 -10.54
CA LYS A 221 21.38 -5.73 -10.10
C LYS A 221 20.68 -7.07 -10.34
N ALA A 222 19.37 -7.15 -10.07
CA ALA A 222 18.58 -8.36 -10.31
C ALA A 222 18.49 -8.69 -11.80
N ILE A 223 18.22 -7.72 -12.65
CA ILE A 223 18.21 -7.85 -14.12
C ILE A 223 19.57 -8.40 -14.62
N ARG A 224 20.69 -7.82 -14.17
CA ARG A 224 22.03 -8.33 -14.56
C ARG A 224 22.28 -9.76 -14.12
N ARG A 225 21.82 -10.14 -12.91
CA ARG A 225 21.96 -11.53 -12.41
C ARG A 225 21.06 -12.51 -13.17
N ALA A 226 19.97 -12.02 -13.72
CA ALA A 226 19.04 -12.78 -14.57
C ALA A 226 19.38 -12.72 -16.05
N ASN A 227 20.65 -12.46 -16.41
CA ASN A 227 21.13 -12.39 -17.80
C ASN A 227 20.39 -11.37 -18.68
N GLY A 228 19.93 -10.25 -18.11
CA GLY A 228 19.25 -9.18 -18.84
C GLY A 228 17.73 -9.33 -18.93
N GLU A 229 17.13 -10.31 -18.27
CA GLU A 229 15.66 -10.46 -18.23
C GLU A 229 15.01 -9.24 -17.55
N THR A 230 13.97 -8.70 -18.19
CA THR A 230 13.23 -7.51 -17.73
C THR A 230 11.79 -7.81 -17.29
N ASP A 231 11.44 -9.08 -17.13
CA ASP A 231 10.17 -9.53 -16.56
C ASP A 231 10.30 -9.70 -15.06
N TYR A 232 9.37 -9.13 -14.28
CA TYR A 232 9.40 -9.22 -12.81
C TYR A 232 9.45 -10.66 -12.31
N TRP A 233 8.65 -11.57 -12.87
CA TRP A 233 8.56 -12.95 -12.41
C TRP A 233 9.83 -13.75 -12.75
N LYS A 234 10.51 -13.40 -13.83
CA LYS A 234 11.80 -14.02 -14.21
C LYS A 234 12.94 -13.55 -13.31
N ILE A 235 12.93 -12.29 -12.86
CA ILE A 235 13.95 -11.78 -11.93
C ILE A 235 13.60 -12.02 -10.44
N TYR A 236 12.41 -12.53 -10.16
CA TYR A 236 11.85 -12.71 -8.82
C TYR A 236 12.83 -13.31 -7.80
N ASN A 237 13.52 -14.39 -8.17
CA ASN A 237 14.45 -15.08 -7.29
C ASN A 237 15.72 -14.27 -6.95
N TYR A 238 16.02 -13.22 -7.71
CA TYR A 238 17.16 -12.32 -7.49
C TYR A 238 16.79 -11.07 -6.67
N LEU A 239 15.49 -10.88 -6.39
CA LEU A 239 14.98 -9.77 -5.61
C LEU A 239 15.11 -10.01 -4.09
N PRO A 240 15.22 -8.94 -3.28
CA PRO A 240 15.08 -9.04 -1.82
C PRO A 240 13.74 -9.67 -1.43
N LYS A 241 13.68 -10.40 -0.34
CA LYS A 241 12.45 -11.09 0.11
C LYS A 241 11.27 -10.13 0.28
N GLU A 242 11.50 -8.94 0.83
CA GLU A 242 10.47 -7.89 0.97
C GLU A 242 9.90 -7.50 -0.40
N THR A 243 10.76 -7.29 -1.40
CA THR A 243 10.36 -6.90 -2.76
C THR A 243 9.61 -8.01 -3.50
N ARG A 244 9.91 -9.29 -3.21
CA ARG A 244 9.18 -10.44 -3.77
C ARG A 244 7.69 -10.45 -3.37
N GLY A 245 7.36 -9.97 -2.19
CA GLY A 245 5.98 -9.86 -1.72
C GLY A 245 5.28 -8.59 -2.17
N TYR A 246 6.03 -7.60 -2.64
CA TYR A 246 5.47 -6.25 -2.84
C TYR A 246 4.54 -6.15 -4.05
N VAL A 247 4.95 -6.67 -5.22
CA VAL A 247 4.08 -6.73 -6.42
C VAL A 247 2.87 -7.64 -6.20
N PRO A 248 3.01 -8.86 -5.67
CA PRO A 248 1.86 -9.68 -5.29
C PRO A 248 0.88 -8.99 -4.33
N ALA A 249 1.39 -8.26 -3.32
CA ALA A 249 0.55 -7.50 -2.40
C ALA A 249 -0.20 -6.36 -3.11
N PHE A 250 0.44 -5.68 -4.06
CA PHE A 250 -0.19 -4.65 -4.88
C PHE A 250 -1.31 -5.21 -5.75
N ILE A 251 -1.09 -6.33 -6.43
CA ILE A 251 -2.13 -6.99 -7.23
C ILE A 251 -3.30 -7.44 -6.34
N ALA A 252 -3.00 -8.02 -5.18
CA ALA A 252 -4.02 -8.44 -4.22
C ALA A 252 -4.79 -7.24 -3.64
N ALA A 253 -4.15 -6.09 -3.39
CA ALA A 253 -4.81 -4.88 -2.97
C ALA A 253 -5.79 -4.38 -4.04
N ASN A 254 -5.37 -4.31 -5.31
CA ASN A 254 -6.25 -3.97 -6.43
C ASN A 254 -7.47 -4.90 -6.49
N TYR A 255 -7.25 -6.22 -6.36
CA TYR A 255 -8.33 -7.19 -6.37
C TYR A 255 -9.32 -6.96 -5.22
N VAL A 256 -8.83 -6.87 -3.98
CA VAL A 256 -9.69 -6.76 -2.80
C VAL A 256 -10.42 -5.43 -2.77
N MET A 257 -9.77 -4.33 -3.14
CA MET A 257 -10.42 -3.02 -3.22
C MET A 257 -11.47 -2.92 -4.33
N THR A 258 -11.42 -3.80 -5.34
CA THR A 258 -12.43 -3.88 -6.40
C THR A 258 -13.59 -4.83 -6.01
N TYR A 259 -13.28 -5.97 -5.40
CA TYR A 259 -14.25 -7.04 -5.12
C TYR A 259 -14.56 -7.21 -3.62
N TYR A 260 -14.42 -6.14 -2.82
CA TYR A 260 -14.64 -6.18 -1.37
C TYR A 260 -16.04 -6.68 -0.98
N CYS A 261 -17.08 -6.29 -1.73
CA CYS A 261 -18.46 -6.74 -1.48
C CYS A 261 -18.59 -8.26 -1.64
N ASP A 262 -17.93 -8.86 -2.64
CA ASP A 262 -17.94 -10.31 -2.87
C ASP A 262 -17.28 -11.09 -1.72
N HIS A 263 -16.41 -10.42 -0.96
CA HIS A 263 -15.75 -10.95 0.24
C HIS A 263 -16.48 -10.59 1.55
N ASN A 264 -17.72 -10.08 1.46
CA ASN A 264 -18.49 -9.60 2.60
C ASN A 264 -17.73 -8.56 3.45
N ILE A 265 -16.95 -7.70 2.81
CA ILE A 265 -16.26 -6.58 3.47
C ILE A 265 -17.01 -5.30 3.14
N CYS A 266 -17.31 -4.52 4.15
CA CYS A 266 -17.96 -3.22 4.00
C CYS A 266 -17.03 -2.10 4.43
N PRO A 267 -17.06 -0.92 3.78
CA PRO A 267 -16.40 0.27 4.29
C PRO A 267 -16.87 0.59 5.71
N MET A 268 -15.96 1.01 6.58
CA MET A 268 -16.34 1.58 7.88
C MET A 268 -17.00 2.93 7.66
N GLU A 269 -18.05 3.25 8.41
CA GLU A 269 -18.56 4.61 8.45
C GLU A 269 -17.53 5.52 9.13
N THR A 270 -17.16 6.59 8.46
CA THR A 270 -16.25 7.61 9.00
C THR A 270 -16.91 8.98 8.83
N ASN A 271 -16.73 9.86 9.82
CA ASN A 271 -17.17 11.26 9.71
C ASN A 271 -16.18 12.13 8.93
N ILE A 272 -15.34 11.52 8.10
CA ILE A 272 -14.44 12.25 7.21
C ILE A 272 -15.31 12.80 6.07
N PRO A 273 -15.37 14.12 5.87
CA PRO A 273 -16.16 14.68 4.78
C PRO A 273 -15.61 14.21 3.45
N ALA A 274 -16.52 13.82 2.54
CA ALA A 274 -16.15 13.41 1.18
C ALA A 274 -15.60 14.57 0.34
N SER A 275 -15.87 15.82 0.74
CA SER A 275 -15.33 17.01 0.10
C SER A 275 -14.78 17.97 1.15
N THR A 276 -13.66 18.60 0.83
CA THR A 276 -13.04 19.65 1.63
C THR A 276 -12.93 20.92 0.79
N ASP A 277 -12.99 22.07 1.45
CA ASP A 277 -12.73 23.36 0.80
C ASP A 277 -11.45 23.98 1.40
N THR A 278 -10.77 24.80 0.59
CA THR A 278 -9.54 25.47 1.02
C THR A 278 -9.84 26.91 1.38
N VAL A 279 -9.60 27.27 2.64
CA VAL A 279 -9.71 28.64 3.11
C VAL A 279 -8.33 29.24 3.28
N GLN A 280 -8.06 30.32 2.55
CA GLN A 280 -6.80 31.07 2.69
C GLN A 280 -6.87 32.05 3.86
N VAL A 281 -5.99 31.87 4.83
CA VAL A 281 -5.93 32.68 6.05
C VAL A 281 -4.70 33.57 6.02
N ASN A 282 -4.94 34.89 5.95
CA ASN A 282 -3.86 35.90 5.87
C ASN A 282 -3.49 36.55 7.23
N LYS A 283 -3.98 36.00 8.33
CA LYS A 283 -3.70 36.46 9.71
C LYS A 283 -3.61 35.31 10.67
N ASN A 284 -2.92 35.52 11.79
CA ASN A 284 -2.87 34.51 12.84
C ASN A 284 -4.26 34.24 13.38
N LEU A 285 -4.69 32.97 13.33
CA LEU A 285 -5.92 32.49 13.93
C LEU A 285 -5.59 31.54 15.07
N HIS A 286 -6.38 31.63 16.15
CA HIS A 286 -6.30 30.63 17.20
C HIS A 286 -6.95 29.33 16.73
N LEU A 287 -6.27 28.19 16.96
CA LEU A 287 -6.73 26.87 16.52
C LEU A 287 -8.18 26.52 16.95
N SER A 288 -8.64 27.05 18.11
CA SER A 288 -10.01 26.85 18.56
C SER A 288 -11.09 27.49 17.67
N LEU A 289 -10.72 28.45 16.82
CA LEU A 289 -11.63 29.11 15.89
C LEU A 289 -11.75 28.40 14.53
N ILE A 290 -10.95 27.35 14.31
CA ILE A 290 -10.99 26.55 13.07
C ILE A 290 -12.08 25.47 13.13
N HIS A 291 -12.65 25.22 14.30
CA HIS A 291 -13.69 24.21 14.53
C HIS A 291 -15.11 24.76 14.62
N ILE A 292 -15.36 25.94 14.03
CA ILE A 292 -16.72 26.52 13.97
C ILE A 292 -17.41 26.08 12.69
#